data_969bd7222387632d0c067a109beba3b8
#
_entry.id   969bd7222387632d0c067a109beba3b8
#
_cell.length_a   1.000
_cell.length_b   1.000
_cell.length_c   1.000
_cell.angle_alpha   90.00
_cell.angle_beta   90.00
_cell.angle_gamma   90.00
#
_symmetry.space_group_name_H-M   'P 1'
#
loop_
_entity.id
_entity.type
_entity.pdbx_description
1 polymer ?
#
loop_
_entity_poly.entity_id
_entity_poly.type
_entity_poly.pdbx_seq_one_letter_code
_entity_poly.pdbx_strand_id
1 'polypeptide(L)'
;MDKKLSYTFECCLKELEKRKAESPGDIYDSMYNQISFIRDCVERGLSIDEELAGRSLNFHLLSGRNLAGPGDKELIESISTITEFLMEYSG
;
A
#
# COMPACT_ATOMS: atom_id res chain seq x y z
N MET A 1 2.75 15.85 -2.81
CA MET A 1 2.00 14.69 -3.34
C MET A 1 0.71 15.17 -3.97
N ASP A 2 0.35 14.62 -5.12
CA ASP A 2 -0.90 14.89 -5.80
C ASP A 2 -2.09 14.56 -4.88
N LYS A 3 -3.12 15.40 -4.90
CA LYS A 3 -4.31 15.20 -4.05
C LYS A 3 -5.01 13.87 -4.32
N LYS A 4 -5.06 13.46 -5.58
CA LYS A 4 -5.69 12.20 -5.97
C LYS A 4 -4.91 11.01 -5.41
N LEU A 5 -3.59 11.06 -5.49
CA LEU A 5 -2.74 10.02 -4.95
C LEU A 5 -2.82 9.98 -3.43
N SER A 6 -2.81 11.13 -2.79
CA SER A 6 -2.96 11.24 -1.35
C SER A 6 -4.27 10.61 -0.88
N TYR A 7 -5.36 10.88 -1.60
CA TYR A 7 -6.66 10.29 -1.32
C TYR A 7 -6.62 8.76 -1.47
N THR A 8 -5.95 8.28 -2.51
CA THR A 8 -5.80 6.85 -2.73
C THR A 8 -5.09 6.17 -1.56
N PHE A 9 -3.99 6.77 -1.08
CA PHE A 9 -3.28 6.25 0.09
C PHE A 9 -4.17 6.24 1.33
N GLU A 10 -4.89 7.33 1.58
CA GLU A 10 -5.79 7.42 2.73
C GLU A 10 -6.87 6.34 2.70
N CYS A 11 -7.54 6.17 1.58
CA CYS A 11 -8.59 5.17 1.44
C CYS A 11 -8.04 3.77 1.63
N CYS A 12 -6.88 3.49 1.03
CA CYS A 12 -6.25 2.19 1.16
C CYS A 12 -5.87 1.88 2.60
N LEU A 13 -5.24 2.82 3.29
CA LEU A 13 -4.82 2.64 4.67
C LEU A 13 -6.01 2.50 5.63
N LYS A 14 -7.07 3.28 5.41
CA LYS A 14 -8.29 3.16 6.22
C LYS A 14 -8.91 1.79 6.10
N GLU A 15 -9.02 1.28 4.88
CA GLU A 15 -9.61 -0.03 4.65
C GLU A 15 -8.75 -1.14 5.27
N LEU A 16 -7.43 -1.05 5.13
CA LEU A 16 -6.52 -2.01 5.73
C LEU A 16 -6.59 -1.98 7.26
N GLU A 17 -6.67 -0.79 7.84
CA GLU A 17 -6.81 -0.64 9.28
C GLU A 17 -8.09 -1.31 9.79
N LYS A 18 -9.19 -1.12 9.07
CA LYS A 18 -10.46 -1.76 9.39
C LYS A 18 -10.34 -3.27 9.34
N ARG A 19 -9.71 -3.81 8.30
CA ARG A 19 -9.54 -5.25 8.13
C ARG A 19 -8.62 -5.86 9.18
N LYS A 20 -7.58 -5.13 9.59
CA LYS A 20 -6.71 -5.56 10.68
C LYS A 20 -7.49 -5.76 11.96
N ALA A 21 -8.42 -4.86 12.24
CA ALA A 21 -9.24 -4.92 13.45
C ALA A 21 -10.24 -6.07 13.40
N GLU A 22 -10.81 -6.33 12.23
CA GLU A 22 -11.83 -7.38 12.06
C GLU A 22 -11.21 -8.78 11.95
N SER A 23 -10.04 -8.88 11.33
CA SER A 23 -9.36 -10.17 11.09
C SER A 23 -7.89 -10.02 11.46
N PRO A 24 -7.54 -10.10 12.74
CA PRO A 24 -6.14 -9.99 13.15
C PRO A 24 -5.30 -11.07 12.50
N GLY A 25 -4.26 -10.67 11.81
CA GLY A 25 -3.36 -11.57 11.12
C GLY A 25 -2.26 -10.77 10.46
N ASP A 26 -1.23 -11.46 10.01
CA ASP A 26 -0.03 -10.80 9.51
C ASP A 26 -0.21 -10.12 8.15
N ILE A 27 -1.19 -10.59 7.36
CA ILE A 27 -1.34 -10.13 5.97
C ILE A 27 -1.72 -8.66 5.90
N TYR A 28 -2.81 -8.28 6.57
CA TYR A 28 -3.28 -6.88 6.54
C TYR A 28 -2.31 -5.96 7.26
N ASP A 29 -1.70 -6.44 8.33
CA ASP A 29 -0.68 -5.71 9.06
C ASP A 29 0.52 -5.41 8.17
N SER A 30 1.00 -6.42 7.47
CA SER A 30 2.13 -6.28 6.56
C SER A 30 1.84 -5.30 5.43
N MET A 31 0.66 -5.42 4.81
CA MET A 31 0.24 -4.51 3.75
C MET A 31 0.13 -3.07 4.25
N TYR A 32 -0.48 -2.90 5.42
CA TYR A 32 -0.62 -1.58 6.03
C TYR A 32 0.75 -0.93 6.26
N ASN A 33 1.66 -1.68 6.86
CA ASN A 33 3.00 -1.17 7.17
C ASN A 33 3.76 -0.78 5.92
N GLN A 34 3.68 -1.60 4.87
CA GLN A 34 4.37 -1.32 3.61
C GLN A 34 3.80 -0.09 2.91
N ILE A 35 2.49 0.03 2.83
CA ILE A 35 1.84 1.16 2.16
C ILE A 35 2.04 2.45 2.95
N SER A 36 2.00 2.39 4.28
CA SER A 36 2.29 3.54 5.13
C SER A 36 3.73 4.02 4.94
N PHE A 37 4.67 3.07 4.84
CA PHE A 37 6.08 3.38 4.58
C PHE A 37 6.24 4.09 3.22
N ILE A 38 5.58 3.59 2.19
CA ILE A 38 5.64 4.19 0.85
C ILE A 38 5.10 5.63 0.90
N ARG A 39 3.97 5.83 1.55
CA ARG A 39 3.38 7.16 1.67
C ARG A 39 4.34 8.12 2.35
N ASP A 40 4.97 7.70 3.44
CA ASP A 40 5.92 8.54 4.16
C ASP A 40 7.11 8.91 3.30
N CYS A 41 7.66 7.97 2.54
CA CYS A 41 8.77 8.23 1.63
C CYS A 41 8.38 9.25 0.56
N VAL A 42 7.21 9.09 -0.04
CA VAL A 42 6.73 9.99 -1.09
C VAL A 42 6.49 11.40 -0.54
N GLU A 43 5.88 11.51 0.62
CA GLU A 43 5.62 12.80 1.26
C GLU A 43 6.90 13.54 1.61
N ARG A 44 7.93 12.82 1.99
CA ARG A 44 9.24 13.39 2.35
C ARG A 44 10.17 13.56 1.16
N GLY A 45 9.81 13.07 -0.01
CA GLY A 45 10.67 13.10 -1.18
C GLY A 45 11.87 12.19 -1.08
N LEU A 46 11.77 11.11 -0.30
CA LEU A 46 12.88 10.17 -0.10
C LEU A 46 12.87 9.07 -1.15
N SER A 47 14.03 8.49 -1.40
CA SER A 47 14.15 7.32 -2.27
C SER A 47 13.65 6.09 -1.51
N ILE A 48 12.66 5.41 -2.09
CA ILE A 48 12.10 4.20 -1.49
C ILE A 48 13.17 3.11 -1.41
N ASP A 49 13.95 2.94 -2.46
CA ASP A 49 15.01 1.92 -2.50
C ASP A 49 16.05 2.13 -1.40
N GLU A 50 16.46 3.37 -1.18
CA GLU A 50 17.43 3.69 -0.14
C GLU A 50 16.86 3.44 1.25
N GLU A 51 15.61 3.82 1.47
CA GLU A 51 14.97 3.64 2.77
C GLU A 51 14.66 2.17 3.06
N LEU A 52 14.46 1.34 2.03
CA LEU A 52 14.27 -0.09 2.20
C LEU A 52 15.54 -0.79 2.69
N ALA A 53 16.71 -0.25 2.36
CA ALA A 53 18.00 -0.81 2.79
C ALA A 53 18.13 -2.30 2.48
N GLY A 54 17.76 -2.69 1.27
CA GLY A 54 17.86 -4.07 0.81
C GLY A 54 16.63 -4.93 1.05
N ARG A 55 15.65 -4.43 1.77
CA ARG A 55 14.37 -5.15 1.97
C ARG A 55 13.52 -5.02 0.72
N SER A 56 12.55 -5.90 0.57
CA SER A 56 11.64 -5.90 -0.58
C SER A 56 10.21 -5.60 -0.16
N LEU A 57 9.48 -4.93 -1.04
CA LEU A 57 8.05 -4.72 -0.87
C LEU A 57 7.31 -5.86 -1.57
N ASN A 58 6.32 -6.44 -0.90
CA ASN A 58 5.53 -7.52 -1.46
C ASN A 58 4.02 -7.33 -1.27
N PHE A 59 3.59 -6.10 -0.99
CA PHE A 59 2.17 -5.84 -0.71
C PHE A 59 1.25 -6.22 -1.87
N HIS A 60 1.70 -6.02 -3.11
CA HIS A 60 0.87 -6.36 -4.27
C HIS A 60 0.76 -7.88 -4.46
N LEU A 61 1.78 -8.63 -4.08
CA LEU A 61 1.72 -10.09 -4.09
C LEU A 61 0.75 -10.60 -3.04
N LEU A 62 0.79 -10.00 -1.86
CA LEU A 62 -0.15 -10.34 -0.79
C LEU A 62 -1.58 -10.05 -1.22
N SER A 63 -1.79 -8.92 -1.90
CA SER A 63 -3.10 -8.57 -2.46
C SER A 63 -3.56 -9.62 -3.45
N GLY A 64 -2.72 -9.98 -4.41
CA GLY A 64 -3.07 -10.95 -5.44
C GLY A 64 -3.40 -12.34 -4.90
N ARG A 65 -2.80 -12.72 -3.78
CA ARG A 65 -3.02 -14.03 -3.18
C ARG A 65 -4.22 -14.08 -2.24
N ASN A 66 -4.55 -12.97 -1.61
CA ASN A 66 -5.51 -12.95 -0.50
C ASN A 66 -6.77 -12.14 -0.75
N LEU A 67 -6.77 -11.25 -1.74
CA LEU A 67 -7.92 -10.41 -2.06
C LEU A 67 -8.52 -10.87 -3.39
N ALA A 68 -9.62 -11.62 -3.33
CA ALA A 68 -10.27 -12.12 -4.53
C ALA A 68 -11.80 -12.08 -4.42
N GLY A 69 -12.34 -11.59 -3.31
CA GLY A 69 -13.77 -11.52 -3.08
C GLY A 69 -14.41 -10.27 -3.66
N PRO A 70 -15.74 -10.28 -3.82
CA PRO A 70 -16.44 -9.10 -4.35
C PRO A 70 -16.32 -7.86 -3.47
N GLY A 71 -16.09 -8.02 -2.18
CA GLY A 71 -15.88 -6.91 -1.26
C GLY A 71 -14.46 -6.34 -1.29
N ASP A 72 -13.57 -6.93 -2.07
CA ASP A 72 -12.16 -6.52 -2.13
C ASP A 72 -11.84 -5.61 -3.31
N LYS A 73 -12.79 -5.38 -4.20
CA LYS A 73 -12.56 -4.66 -5.44
C LYS A 73 -11.93 -3.28 -5.24
N GLU A 74 -12.49 -2.49 -4.35
CA GLU A 74 -11.98 -1.12 -4.11
C GLU A 74 -10.57 -1.14 -3.54
N LEU A 75 -10.29 -2.06 -2.64
CA LEU A 75 -8.96 -2.20 -2.07
C LEU A 75 -7.95 -2.65 -3.11
N ILE A 76 -8.34 -3.60 -3.96
CA ILE A 76 -7.49 -4.07 -5.07
C ILE A 76 -7.18 -2.90 -6.02
N GLU A 77 -8.17 -2.09 -6.36
CA GLU A 77 -7.97 -0.94 -7.24
C GLU A 77 -7.01 0.08 -6.63
N SER A 78 -7.14 0.37 -5.33
CA SER A 78 -6.24 1.27 -4.63
C SER A 78 -4.80 0.76 -4.64
N ILE A 79 -4.63 -0.53 -4.37
CA ILE A 79 -3.31 -1.16 -4.36
C ILE A 79 -2.69 -1.14 -5.75
N SER A 80 -3.50 -1.40 -6.78
CA SER A 80 -3.02 -1.34 -8.17
C SER A 80 -2.57 0.05 -8.55
N THR A 81 -3.31 1.07 -8.13
CA THR A 81 -2.95 2.46 -8.39
C THR A 81 -1.61 2.82 -7.73
N ILE A 82 -1.43 2.39 -6.49
CA ILE A 82 -0.19 2.63 -5.75
C ILE A 82 0.97 1.90 -6.42
N THR A 83 0.74 0.65 -6.85
CA THR A 83 1.76 -0.14 -7.53
C THR A 83 2.21 0.52 -8.84
N GLU A 84 1.27 0.99 -9.64
CA GLU A 84 1.58 1.69 -10.88
C GLU A 84 2.36 2.98 -10.62
N PHE A 85 1.98 3.72 -9.58
CA PHE A 85 2.70 4.91 -9.19
C PHE A 85 4.16 4.59 -8.84
N LEU A 86 4.39 3.51 -8.09
CA LEU A 86 5.74 3.11 -7.69
C LEU A 86 6.64 2.80 -8.87
N MET A 87 6.08 2.23 -9.93
CA MET A 87 6.85 1.90 -11.13
C MET A 87 7.40 3.14 -11.82
N GLU A 88 6.78 4.30 -11.62
CA GLU A 88 7.19 5.56 -12.20
C GLU A 88 7.92 6.47 -11.22
N TYR A 89 7.87 6.15 -9.94
CA TYR A 89 8.46 7.01 -8.91
C TYR A 89 9.97 6.84 -8.86
N SER A 90 10.68 7.96 -8.98
CA SER A 90 12.14 7.98 -8.97
C SER A 90 12.72 8.84 -7.86
N GLY A 91 11.91 9.19 -6.89
CA GLY A 91 12.23 10.09 -5.79
C GLY A 91 13.36 9.71 -4.86
#